data_24fd29a74177b88584b28712a573a5cf
#
_entry.id   24fd29a74177b88584b28712a573a5cf
#
_cell.length_a   1.000
_cell.length_b   1.000
_cell.length_c   1.000
_cell.angle_alpha   90.00
_cell.angle_beta   90.00
_cell.angle_gamma   90.00
#
_symmetry.space_group_name_H-M   'P 1'
#
loop_
_entity.id
_entity.type
_entity.pdbx_description
1 polymer ?
#
loop_
_entity_poly.entity_id
_entity_poly.type
_entity_poly.pdbx_seq_one_letter_code
_entity_poly.pdbx_strand_id
1 'polypeptide(L)'
;AAPSPSPTPRPTATPTPVPTVVAAFNPDDFWDYWYSTDGTASINVWDISLDSVSFSFYQTNRNQTEAVSADVTAEVAGNAAGFSFTDSAGNAASGNLTFDNGQLYLRISTSEPVSSVYPDVNCIMSREQVQLALDPTATPTPAAETENPEQTNTQSGEYFFPDSNSRYLTDEDLAPYSYDQLELAKNEIYARHGRQFVTQRIAD
;
A
#
# COMPACT_ATOMS: atom_id res chain seq x y z
N ALA A 1 -3.15 -19.32 84.14
CA ALA A 1 -2.55 -19.28 82.81
C ALA A 1 -3.26 -18.17 82.01
N ALA A 2 -2.54 -17.14 81.61
CA ALA A 2 -3.03 -16.07 80.73
C ALA A 2 -3.17 -16.52 79.29
N PRO A 3 -4.22 -16.13 78.55
CA PRO A 3 -4.32 -16.52 77.12
C PRO A 3 -3.24 -15.83 76.26
N SER A 4 -2.66 -16.62 75.38
CA SER A 4 -1.67 -16.16 74.42
C SER A 4 -2.31 -15.18 73.39
N PRO A 5 -1.67 -14.07 73.02
CA PRO A 5 -2.24 -13.15 72.03
C PRO A 5 -2.31 -13.81 70.66
N SER A 6 -3.47 -13.67 70.00
CA SER A 6 -3.71 -14.11 68.61
C SER A 6 -2.89 -13.29 67.63
N PRO A 7 -2.25 -13.92 66.63
CA PRO A 7 -1.45 -13.20 65.64
C PRO A 7 -2.31 -12.25 64.82
N THR A 8 -1.90 -10.99 64.73
CA THR A 8 -2.50 -9.97 63.86
C THR A 8 -2.28 -10.33 62.38
N PRO A 9 -3.32 -10.34 61.52
CA PRO A 9 -3.13 -10.63 60.10
C PRO A 9 -2.22 -9.58 59.45
N ARG A 10 -1.22 -10.05 58.76
CA ARG A 10 -0.31 -9.21 57.96
C ARG A 10 -1.06 -8.62 56.77
N PRO A 11 -0.98 -7.30 56.48
CA PRO A 11 -1.62 -6.72 55.32
C PRO A 11 -1.09 -7.37 54.04
N THR A 12 -2.01 -7.89 53.21
CA THR A 12 -1.73 -8.38 51.88
C THR A 12 -1.43 -7.20 50.96
N ALA A 13 -0.26 -7.18 50.34
CA ALA A 13 0.08 -6.13 49.38
C ALA A 13 -0.91 -6.16 48.23
N THR A 14 -1.60 -5.02 48.01
CA THR A 14 -2.43 -4.82 46.80
C THR A 14 -1.52 -4.75 45.59
N PRO A 15 -1.76 -5.53 44.51
CA PRO A 15 -0.95 -5.42 43.32
C PRO A 15 -1.08 -4.02 42.75
N THR A 16 0.06 -3.33 42.58
CA THR A 16 0.13 -2.05 41.89
C THR A 16 -0.19 -2.32 40.41
N PRO A 17 -1.16 -1.60 39.82
CA PRO A 17 -1.40 -1.75 38.36
C PRO A 17 -0.13 -1.37 37.59
N VAL A 18 0.34 -2.28 36.75
CA VAL A 18 1.41 -2.00 35.82
C VAL A 18 0.87 -0.99 34.80
N PRO A 19 1.50 0.19 34.60
CA PRO A 19 1.04 1.12 33.59
C PRO A 19 1.19 0.44 32.21
N THR A 20 0.08 0.16 31.56
CA THR A 20 0.07 -0.22 30.15
C THR A 20 0.39 1.05 29.35
N VAL A 21 1.60 1.15 28.85
CA VAL A 21 1.96 2.21 27.90
C VAL A 21 1.27 1.84 26.59
N VAL A 22 0.13 2.44 26.31
CA VAL A 22 -0.49 2.41 24.99
C VAL A 22 0.31 3.37 24.14
N ALA A 23 1.09 2.84 23.19
CA ALA A 23 1.72 3.66 22.17
C ALA A 23 0.59 4.25 21.31
N ALA A 24 0.32 5.54 21.47
CA ALA A 24 -0.63 6.24 20.61
C ALA A 24 0.09 6.57 19.30
N PHE A 25 -0.48 6.16 18.18
CA PHE A 25 -0.09 6.64 16.85
C PHE A 25 -1.08 7.71 16.39
N ASN A 26 -0.66 8.56 15.43
CA ASN A 26 -1.56 9.51 14.79
C ASN A 26 -2.06 8.90 13.48
N PRO A 27 -3.38 8.60 13.33
CA PRO A 27 -3.94 8.03 12.10
C PRO A 27 -3.65 8.85 10.86
N ASP A 28 -3.59 10.19 10.99
CA ASP A 28 -3.36 11.09 9.86
C ASP A 28 -2.01 10.87 9.16
N ASP A 29 -1.04 10.27 9.85
CA ASP A 29 0.29 10.00 9.30
C ASP A 29 0.31 8.76 8.36
N PHE A 30 -0.78 7.97 8.33
CA PHE A 30 -0.78 6.65 7.69
C PHE A 30 -1.73 6.50 6.48
N TRP A 31 -2.43 7.54 6.08
CA TRP A 31 -3.25 7.56 4.88
C TRP A 31 -2.44 7.36 3.60
N ASP A 32 -3.13 6.89 2.51
CA ASP A 32 -2.58 6.82 1.16
C ASP A 32 -1.65 5.60 0.92
N TYR A 33 -0.86 5.63 -0.15
CA TYR A 33 -0.05 4.51 -0.61
C TYR A 33 1.22 4.30 0.20
N TRP A 34 1.52 3.01 0.42
CA TRP A 34 2.76 2.52 0.99
C TRP A 34 3.27 1.36 0.14
N TYR A 35 4.57 1.27 -0.05
CA TYR A 35 5.22 0.32 -0.94
C TYR A 35 6.22 -0.54 -0.18
N SER A 36 6.33 -1.82 -0.56
CA SER A 36 7.40 -2.69 -0.07
C SER A 36 8.76 -2.23 -0.60
N THR A 37 9.80 -2.50 0.16
CA THR A 37 11.18 -2.08 -0.18
C THR A 37 11.73 -2.80 -1.43
N ASP A 38 11.15 -3.93 -1.79
CA ASP A 38 11.48 -4.68 -3.02
C ASP A 38 10.60 -4.31 -4.22
N GLY A 39 9.62 -3.40 -4.03
CA GLY A 39 8.71 -2.91 -5.07
C GLY A 39 7.65 -3.90 -5.52
N THR A 40 7.57 -5.10 -4.93
CA THR A 40 6.61 -6.12 -5.37
C THR A 40 5.22 -5.98 -4.75
N ALA A 41 5.10 -5.30 -3.62
CA ALA A 41 3.84 -5.13 -2.93
C ALA A 41 3.54 -3.68 -2.58
N SER A 42 2.26 -3.36 -2.48
CA SER A 42 1.78 -2.07 -1.99
C SER A 42 0.49 -2.23 -1.20
N ILE A 43 0.23 -1.27 -0.33
CA ILE A 43 -1.09 -1.07 0.25
C ILE A 43 -1.52 0.38 0.04
N ASN A 44 -2.83 0.58 -0.11
CA ASN A 44 -3.46 1.89 -0.07
C ASN A 44 -4.38 1.96 1.13
N VAL A 45 -4.01 2.73 2.13
CA VAL A 45 -4.84 2.96 3.33
C VAL A 45 -5.85 4.05 3.00
N TRP A 46 -7.13 3.68 2.89
CA TRP A 46 -8.22 4.59 2.50
C TRP A 46 -9.20 4.92 3.63
N ASP A 47 -9.08 4.23 4.77
CA ASP A 47 -9.76 4.58 6.01
C ASP A 47 -8.92 4.14 7.21
N ILE A 48 -8.69 5.02 8.17
CA ILE A 48 -7.93 4.72 9.38
C ILE A 48 -8.37 5.60 10.55
N SER A 49 -8.51 4.96 11.70
CA SER A 49 -8.81 5.58 12.99
C SER A 49 -8.01 4.90 14.10
N LEU A 50 -8.24 5.26 15.35
CA LEU A 50 -7.63 4.57 16.50
C LEU A 50 -8.25 3.18 16.76
N ASP A 51 -9.40 2.88 16.16
CA ASP A 51 -10.16 1.65 16.40
C ASP A 51 -10.17 0.71 15.19
N SER A 52 -9.92 1.23 13.99
CA SER A 52 -10.00 0.46 12.74
C SER A 52 -9.08 0.98 11.65
N VAL A 53 -8.71 0.10 10.73
CA VAL A 53 -8.02 0.43 9.48
C VAL A 53 -8.62 -0.35 8.33
N SER A 54 -8.79 0.31 7.19
CA SER A 54 -9.20 -0.30 5.92
C SER A 54 -8.19 0.04 4.84
N PHE A 55 -7.74 -0.97 4.11
CA PHE A 55 -6.76 -0.79 3.05
C PHE A 55 -6.96 -1.79 1.92
N SER A 56 -6.53 -1.41 0.72
CA SER A 56 -6.39 -2.32 -0.42
C SER A 56 -4.96 -2.83 -0.47
N PHE A 57 -4.79 -4.14 -0.57
CA PHE A 57 -3.50 -4.81 -0.74
C PHE A 57 -3.31 -5.21 -2.20
N TYR A 58 -2.09 -5.04 -2.71
CA TYR A 58 -1.68 -5.48 -4.04
C TYR A 58 -0.27 -6.08 -3.97
N GLN A 59 -0.06 -7.19 -4.65
CA GLN A 59 1.25 -7.81 -4.82
C GLN A 59 1.39 -8.39 -6.21
N THR A 60 2.57 -8.21 -6.80
CA THR A 60 2.92 -8.68 -8.14
C THR A 60 4.18 -9.53 -8.11
N ASN A 61 4.42 -10.34 -9.14
CA ASN A 61 5.72 -10.93 -9.38
C ASN A 61 6.71 -9.85 -9.90
N ARG A 62 8.01 -10.16 -9.90
CA ARG A 62 9.05 -9.21 -10.31
C ARG A 62 8.89 -8.71 -11.74
N ASN A 63 8.31 -9.51 -12.63
CA ASN A 63 8.11 -9.18 -14.03
C ASN A 63 6.77 -8.47 -14.29
N GLN A 64 5.97 -8.24 -13.26
CA GLN A 64 4.66 -7.58 -13.32
C GLN A 64 3.66 -8.25 -14.29
N THR A 65 3.83 -9.55 -14.55
CA THR A 65 2.96 -10.32 -15.44
C THR A 65 1.76 -10.95 -14.72
N GLU A 66 1.86 -11.11 -13.41
CA GLU A 66 0.83 -11.69 -12.56
C GLU A 66 0.72 -10.89 -11.28
N ALA A 67 -0.48 -10.71 -10.77
CA ALA A 67 -0.74 -9.97 -9.55
C ALA A 67 -1.92 -10.55 -8.76
N VAL A 68 -1.93 -10.29 -7.46
CA VAL A 68 -3.03 -10.56 -6.55
C VAL A 68 -3.40 -9.30 -5.78
N SER A 69 -4.66 -9.20 -5.37
CA SER A 69 -5.17 -8.07 -4.62
C SER A 69 -6.23 -8.50 -3.61
N ALA A 70 -6.45 -7.68 -2.59
CA ALA A 70 -7.53 -7.84 -1.63
C ALA A 70 -7.86 -6.51 -0.96
N ASP A 71 -9.12 -6.33 -0.58
CA ASP A 71 -9.53 -5.26 0.34
C ASP A 71 -9.65 -5.84 1.74
N VAL A 72 -9.08 -5.17 2.72
CA VAL A 72 -8.96 -5.64 4.10
C VAL A 72 -9.44 -4.55 5.05
N THR A 73 -10.27 -4.95 6.02
CA THR A 73 -10.62 -4.13 7.17
C THR A 73 -10.25 -4.87 8.44
N ALA A 74 -9.60 -4.19 9.36
CA ALA A 74 -9.12 -4.76 10.63
C ALA A 74 -9.37 -3.82 11.81
N GLU A 75 -9.58 -4.41 12.99
CA GLU A 75 -9.62 -3.67 14.24
C GLU A 75 -8.19 -3.30 14.68
N VAL A 76 -8.02 -2.06 15.14
CA VAL A 76 -6.77 -1.57 15.68
C VAL A 76 -6.78 -1.74 17.21
N ALA A 77 -5.76 -2.38 17.73
CA ALA A 77 -5.53 -2.55 19.16
C ALA A 77 -4.18 -1.92 19.54
N GLY A 78 -4.24 -0.78 20.22
CA GLY A 78 -3.06 0.01 20.53
C GLY A 78 -2.47 0.64 19.26
N ASN A 79 -1.32 0.14 18.79
CA ASN A 79 -0.69 0.58 17.54
C ASN A 79 -0.56 -0.55 16.50
N ALA A 80 -1.38 -1.59 16.61
CA ALA A 80 -1.32 -2.73 15.69
C ALA A 80 -2.72 -3.19 15.28
N ALA A 81 -2.83 -3.72 14.06
CA ALA A 81 -4.03 -4.32 13.51
C ALA A 81 -3.72 -5.72 12.96
N GLY A 82 -4.33 -6.75 13.53
CA GLY A 82 -4.25 -8.11 13.00
C GLY A 82 -5.39 -8.41 12.05
N PHE A 83 -5.13 -9.12 10.96
CA PHE A 83 -6.12 -9.41 9.94
C PHE A 83 -5.92 -10.76 9.25
N SER A 84 -6.99 -11.23 8.58
CA SER A 84 -6.97 -12.36 7.66
C SER A 84 -7.84 -12.04 6.46
N PHE A 85 -7.44 -12.51 5.28
CA PHE A 85 -8.20 -12.30 4.05
C PHE A 85 -7.97 -13.44 3.06
N THR A 86 -8.77 -13.45 2.01
CA THR A 86 -8.54 -14.27 0.81
C THR A 86 -8.32 -13.31 -0.35
N ASP A 87 -7.23 -13.49 -1.10
CA ASP A 87 -6.91 -12.64 -2.24
C ASP A 87 -7.72 -12.97 -3.50
N SER A 88 -7.50 -12.21 -4.57
CA SER A 88 -8.17 -12.37 -5.86
C SER A 88 -7.90 -13.71 -6.56
N ALA A 89 -6.82 -14.42 -6.20
CA ALA A 89 -6.48 -15.74 -6.73
C ALA A 89 -6.92 -16.91 -5.81
N GLY A 90 -7.50 -16.60 -4.64
CA GLY A 90 -7.99 -17.60 -3.69
C GLY A 90 -6.98 -18.00 -2.62
N ASN A 91 -5.84 -17.32 -2.50
CA ASN A 91 -4.89 -17.59 -1.42
C ASN A 91 -5.42 -17.06 -0.08
N ALA A 92 -5.47 -17.92 0.93
CA ALA A 92 -5.78 -17.51 2.29
C ALA A 92 -4.51 -16.99 2.99
N ALA A 93 -4.54 -15.74 3.40
CA ALA A 93 -3.44 -15.05 4.02
C ALA A 93 -3.83 -14.44 5.38
N SER A 94 -2.85 -14.27 6.25
CA SER A 94 -3.00 -13.56 7.51
C SER A 94 -1.79 -12.66 7.76
N GLY A 95 -2.00 -11.61 8.53
CA GLY A 95 -0.93 -10.67 8.80
C GLY A 95 -1.25 -9.68 9.88
N ASN A 96 -0.35 -8.72 10.02
CA ASN A 96 -0.54 -7.57 10.89
C ASN A 96 0.10 -6.32 10.29
N LEU A 97 -0.53 -5.17 10.58
CA LEU A 97 0.03 -3.84 10.45
C LEU A 97 0.50 -3.37 11.82
N THR A 98 1.61 -2.64 11.85
CA THR A 98 2.06 -1.92 13.06
C THR A 98 2.42 -0.49 12.68
N PHE A 99 1.88 0.45 13.46
CA PHE A 99 2.03 1.89 13.29
C PHE A 99 3.00 2.40 14.35
N ASP A 100 4.18 2.85 13.97
CA ASP A 100 5.19 3.31 14.95
C ASP A 100 6.00 4.49 14.40
N ASN A 101 5.97 5.63 15.09
CA ASN A 101 6.74 6.84 14.77
C ASN A 101 6.66 7.26 13.28
N GLY A 102 5.47 7.19 12.67
CA GLY A 102 5.27 7.49 11.25
C GLY A 102 5.79 6.40 10.30
N GLN A 103 6.24 5.27 10.81
CA GLN A 103 6.62 4.08 10.05
C GLN A 103 5.50 3.04 10.07
N LEU A 104 5.27 2.42 8.94
CA LEU A 104 4.31 1.35 8.77
C LEU A 104 5.05 0.02 8.55
N TYR A 105 4.83 -0.92 9.47
CA TYR A 105 5.32 -2.29 9.32
C TYR A 105 4.20 -3.17 8.80
N LEU A 106 4.45 -3.87 7.71
CA LEU A 106 3.52 -4.84 7.15
C LEU A 106 4.14 -6.23 7.20
N ARG A 107 3.41 -7.16 7.81
CA ARG A 107 3.71 -8.58 7.73
C ARG A 107 2.48 -9.32 7.25
N ILE A 108 2.63 -10.07 6.16
CA ILE A 108 1.61 -10.97 5.61
C ILE A 108 2.28 -12.29 5.29
N SER A 109 1.57 -13.37 5.51
CA SER A 109 2.00 -14.72 5.11
C SER A 109 0.82 -15.55 4.64
N THR A 110 1.07 -16.34 3.60
CA THR A 110 0.16 -17.37 3.08
C THR A 110 0.67 -18.74 3.48
N SER A 111 -0.16 -19.55 4.12
CA SER A 111 0.26 -20.88 4.61
C SER A 111 0.26 -21.94 3.53
N GLU A 112 -0.73 -21.89 2.62
CA GLU A 112 -0.91 -22.85 1.53
C GLU A 112 -1.23 -22.07 0.24
N PRO A 113 -0.21 -21.64 -0.52
CA PRO A 113 -0.43 -20.91 -1.76
C PRO A 113 -1.12 -21.77 -2.82
N VAL A 114 -2.12 -21.21 -3.50
CA VAL A 114 -2.85 -21.86 -4.60
C VAL A 114 -2.50 -21.25 -5.96
N SER A 115 -1.71 -20.18 -5.99
CA SER A 115 -1.24 -19.51 -7.20
C SER A 115 0.26 -19.20 -7.13
N SER A 116 0.85 -18.85 -8.28
CA SER A 116 2.28 -18.50 -8.41
C SER A 116 2.66 -17.20 -7.71
N VAL A 117 1.73 -16.25 -7.65
CA VAL A 117 1.82 -15.02 -6.87
C VAL A 117 0.84 -15.14 -5.71
N TYR A 118 1.32 -14.91 -4.52
CA TYR A 118 0.53 -15.00 -3.29
C TYR A 118 1.02 -13.95 -2.28
N PRO A 119 0.18 -13.53 -1.33
CA PRO A 119 0.55 -12.55 -0.32
C PRO A 119 1.68 -13.04 0.59
N ASP A 120 2.86 -12.42 0.48
CA ASP A 120 4.02 -12.67 1.33
C ASP A 120 4.85 -11.39 1.44
N VAL A 121 4.70 -10.68 2.56
CA VAL A 121 5.36 -9.39 2.82
C VAL A 121 5.87 -9.39 4.26
N ASN A 122 7.10 -8.94 4.45
CA ASN A 122 7.65 -8.73 5.79
C ASN A 122 8.67 -7.59 5.77
N CYS A 123 8.20 -6.36 5.82
CA CYS A 123 9.07 -5.19 5.74
C CYS A 123 8.48 -3.94 6.39
N ILE A 124 9.33 -2.94 6.59
CA ILE A 124 8.93 -1.55 6.77
C ILE A 124 8.50 -1.05 5.39
N MET A 125 7.29 -0.50 5.32
CA MET A 125 6.77 0.08 4.10
C MET A 125 7.33 1.49 3.89
N SER A 126 7.49 1.88 2.63
CA SER A 126 7.97 3.20 2.21
C SER A 126 6.86 4.02 1.55
N ARG A 127 6.94 5.33 1.63
CA ARG A 127 6.13 6.23 0.80
C ARG A 127 6.65 6.34 -0.63
N GLU A 128 7.90 5.98 -0.84
CA GLU A 128 8.52 6.00 -2.15
C GLU A 128 8.28 4.66 -2.87
N GLN A 129 7.73 4.74 -4.06
CA GLN A 129 7.56 3.58 -4.93
C GLN A 129 8.91 3.17 -5.53
N VAL A 130 9.32 1.94 -5.24
CA VAL A 130 10.51 1.34 -5.89
C VAL A 130 10.09 0.82 -7.26
N GLN A 131 10.71 1.31 -8.32
CA GLN A 131 10.53 0.74 -9.65
C GLN A 131 11.25 -0.60 -9.73
N LEU A 132 10.50 -1.67 -10.04
CA LEU A 132 11.09 -2.96 -10.35
C LEU A 132 11.92 -2.82 -11.64
N ALA A 133 13.22 -3.07 -11.55
CA ALA A 133 14.02 -3.25 -12.75
C ALA A 133 13.53 -4.55 -13.41
N LEU A 134 12.84 -4.42 -14.53
CA LEU A 134 12.52 -5.57 -15.37
C LEU A 134 13.86 -6.19 -15.82
N ASP A 135 14.03 -7.50 -15.59
CA ASP A 135 15.15 -8.22 -16.18
C ASP A 135 15.14 -7.94 -17.69
N PRO A 136 16.26 -7.54 -18.31
CA PRO A 136 16.30 -7.33 -19.73
C PRO A 136 16.10 -8.69 -20.42
N THR A 137 14.84 -9.07 -20.63
CA THR A 137 14.51 -10.22 -21.47
C THR A 137 14.99 -9.89 -22.87
N ALA A 138 15.99 -10.68 -23.31
CA ALA A 138 16.54 -10.79 -24.67
C ALA A 138 16.04 -9.72 -25.65
N THR A 139 16.95 -8.79 -25.99
CA THR A 139 16.81 -7.89 -27.13
C THR A 139 16.21 -8.66 -28.32
N PRO A 140 15.00 -8.31 -28.79
CA PRO A 140 14.56 -8.80 -30.10
C PRO A 140 15.53 -8.25 -31.15
N THR A 141 16.13 -9.15 -31.92
CA THR A 141 16.89 -8.82 -33.13
C THR A 141 16.11 -7.78 -33.92
N PRO A 142 16.72 -6.65 -34.35
CA PRO A 142 16.00 -5.62 -35.07
C PRO A 142 15.48 -6.21 -36.40
N ALA A 143 14.18 -6.42 -36.45
CA ALA A 143 13.48 -6.57 -37.72
C ALA A 143 13.40 -5.19 -38.37
N ALA A 144 13.74 -5.14 -39.65
CA ALA A 144 13.90 -3.98 -40.50
C ALA A 144 12.88 -2.86 -40.21
N GLU A 145 13.42 -1.64 -40.13
CA GLU A 145 12.70 -0.38 -40.20
C GLU A 145 11.68 -0.38 -41.34
N THR A 146 10.41 -0.26 -40.95
CA THR A 146 9.40 0.29 -41.84
C THR A 146 9.12 1.69 -41.31
N GLU A 147 9.56 2.67 -42.05
CA GLU A 147 9.33 4.08 -41.82
C GLU A 147 7.84 4.31 -41.64
N ASN A 148 7.47 4.84 -40.48
CA ASN A 148 6.12 5.35 -40.22
C ASN A 148 6.19 6.89 -40.21
N PRO A 149 5.31 7.58 -40.93
CA PRO A 149 5.42 9.02 -41.14
C PRO A 149 5.15 9.79 -39.84
N GLU A 150 5.97 10.81 -39.66
CA GLU A 150 5.90 11.96 -38.77
C GLU A 150 4.60 12.08 -37.94
N GLN A 151 4.65 11.72 -36.66
CA GLN A 151 3.80 12.35 -35.67
C GLN A 151 4.54 13.57 -35.12
N THR A 152 4.13 14.71 -35.61
CA THR A 152 4.51 16.04 -35.14
C THR A 152 4.15 16.16 -33.66
N ASN A 153 5.15 16.09 -32.81
CA ASN A 153 5.01 16.45 -31.39
C ASN A 153 4.88 17.97 -31.28
N THR A 154 3.66 18.44 -31.37
CA THR A 154 3.36 19.86 -31.08
C THR A 154 3.08 19.97 -29.60
N GLN A 155 4.13 20.22 -28.84
CA GLN A 155 4.08 20.60 -27.43
C GLN A 155 3.52 22.03 -27.33
N SER A 156 2.20 22.10 -27.37
CA SER A 156 1.43 23.27 -27.00
C SER A 156 0.73 22.88 -25.69
N GLY A 157 0.83 23.65 -24.62
CA GLY A 157 0.34 23.41 -23.27
C GLY A 157 -1.10 22.92 -23.11
N GLU A 158 -1.44 21.88 -23.78
CA GLU A 158 -2.76 21.25 -23.86
C GLU A 158 -2.73 19.93 -23.10
N TYR A 159 -3.74 19.73 -22.30
CA TYR A 159 -3.93 18.54 -21.48
C TYR A 159 -3.97 17.28 -22.33
N PHE A 160 -3.49 16.13 -21.80
CA PHE A 160 -3.58 14.83 -22.45
C PHE A 160 -5.02 14.46 -22.83
N PHE A 161 -5.96 14.73 -21.93
CA PHE A 161 -7.39 14.48 -22.13
C PHE A 161 -8.20 15.70 -21.70
N PRO A 162 -8.33 16.71 -22.54
CA PRO A 162 -8.98 17.97 -22.18
C PRO A 162 -10.48 17.80 -21.89
N ASP A 163 -11.10 16.78 -22.45
CA ASP A 163 -12.53 16.47 -22.32
C ASP A 163 -12.88 15.43 -21.23
N SER A 164 -11.88 14.99 -20.45
CA SER A 164 -12.07 14.03 -19.36
C SER A 164 -13.00 14.50 -18.23
N ASN A 165 -13.33 15.80 -18.18
CA ASN A 165 -14.32 16.36 -17.25
C ASN A 165 -15.77 16.18 -17.73
N SER A 166 -15.97 15.88 -19.01
CA SER A 166 -17.30 15.86 -19.65
C SER A 166 -17.71 14.49 -20.14
N ARG A 167 -16.79 13.53 -20.26
CA ARG A 167 -17.05 12.16 -20.64
C ARG A 167 -16.06 11.17 -20.00
N TYR A 168 -16.44 9.89 -19.96
CA TYR A 168 -15.52 8.81 -19.62
C TYR A 168 -14.56 8.54 -20.79
N LEU A 169 -13.30 8.28 -20.47
CA LEU A 169 -12.30 7.83 -21.43
C LEU A 169 -12.57 6.35 -21.79
N THR A 170 -12.35 6.00 -23.05
CA THR A 170 -12.48 4.63 -23.57
C THR A 170 -11.10 4.00 -23.79
N ASP A 171 -11.05 2.69 -23.99
CA ASP A 171 -9.81 1.98 -24.31
C ASP A 171 -9.15 2.51 -25.60
N GLU A 172 -9.95 3.00 -26.55
CA GLU A 172 -9.47 3.60 -27.80
C GLU A 172 -8.80 4.96 -27.57
N ASP A 173 -9.27 5.74 -26.59
CA ASP A 173 -8.63 7.00 -26.19
C ASP A 173 -7.27 6.76 -25.53
N LEU A 174 -7.10 5.63 -24.85
CA LEU A 174 -5.89 5.28 -24.09
C LEU A 174 -4.85 4.56 -24.96
N ALA A 175 -5.28 3.82 -25.96
CA ALA A 175 -4.45 2.95 -26.80
C ALA A 175 -3.21 3.63 -27.44
N PRO A 176 -3.24 4.95 -27.83
CA PRO A 176 -2.09 5.62 -28.41
C PRO A 176 -0.96 5.94 -27.41
N TYR A 177 -1.23 5.87 -26.11
CA TYR A 177 -0.32 6.35 -25.07
C TYR A 177 0.43 5.21 -24.39
N SER A 178 1.71 5.43 -24.08
CA SER A 178 2.50 4.52 -23.24
C SER A 178 2.02 4.57 -21.78
N TYR A 179 2.41 3.57 -21.00
CA TYR A 179 2.09 3.50 -19.58
C TYR A 179 2.54 4.77 -18.82
N ASP A 180 3.76 5.26 -19.07
CA ASP A 180 4.29 6.49 -18.45
C ASP A 180 3.48 7.73 -18.83
N GLN A 181 3.01 7.82 -20.07
CA GLN A 181 2.14 8.91 -20.53
C GLN A 181 0.75 8.84 -19.89
N LEU A 182 0.19 7.63 -19.72
CA LEU A 182 -1.09 7.44 -19.05
C LEU A 182 -1.00 7.75 -17.55
N GLU A 183 0.12 7.43 -16.89
CA GLU A 183 0.36 7.82 -15.51
C GLU A 183 0.42 9.34 -15.36
N LEU A 184 1.14 10.00 -16.26
CA LEU A 184 1.22 11.46 -16.28
C LEU A 184 -0.14 12.12 -16.53
N ALA A 185 -0.89 11.60 -17.51
CA ALA A 185 -2.24 12.07 -17.83
C ALA A 185 -3.23 11.87 -16.65
N LYS A 186 -3.16 10.74 -15.95
CA LYS A 186 -3.94 10.51 -14.73
C LYS A 186 -3.62 11.54 -13.65
N ASN A 187 -2.34 11.81 -13.43
CA ASN A 187 -1.91 12.79 -12.43
C ASN A 187 -2.31 14.22 -12.82
N GLU A 188 -2.27 14.56 -14.11
CA GLU A 188 -2.76 15.82 -14.64
C GLU A 188 -4.27 16.01 -14.37
N ILE A 189 -5.09 14.98 -14.58
CA ILE A 189 -6.52 15.00 -14.25
C ILE A 189 -6.72 15.26 -12.76
N TYR A 190 -5.97 14.58 -11.89
CA TYR A 190 -6.05 14.80 -10.45
C TYR A 190 -5.61 16.19 -10.02
N ALA A 191 -4.56 16.76 -10.65
CA ALA A 191 -4.12 18.13 -10.40
C ALA A 191 -5.21 19.16 -10.73
N ARG A 192 -5.91 18.96 -11.84
CA ARG A 192 -7.05 19.82 -12.23
C ARG A 192 -8.21 19.81 -11.21
N HIS A 193 -8.35 18.68 -10.47
CA HIS A 193 -9.32 18.54 -9.39
C HIS A 193 -8.78 18.95 -8.01
N GLY A 194 -7.64 19.65 -7.96
CA GLY A 194 -7.08 20.25 -6.75
C GLY A 194 -6.24 19.31 -5.89
N ARG A 195 -5.87 18.11 -6.38
CA ARG A 195 -4.96 17.23 -5.67
C ARG A 195 -3.54 17.79 -5.69
N GLN A 196 -2.95 17.95 -4.53
CA GLN A 196 -1.53 18.33 -4.40
C GLN A 196 -0.66 17.07 -4.47
N PHE A 197 0.40 17.09 -5.29
CA PHE A 197 1.37 16.01 -5.39
C PHE A 197 2.62 16.36 -4.58
N VAL A 198 3.10 15.38 -3.81
CA VAL A 198 4.28 15.53 -2.95
C VAL A 198 5.55 15.07 -3.67
N THR A 199 5.41 14.33 -4.78
CA THR A 199 6.52 13.79 -5.54
C THR A 199 6.98 14.76 -6.61
N GLN A 200 8.25 15.18 -6.59
CA GLN A 200 8.83 16.22 -7.45
C GLN A 200 8.72 15.89 -8.96
N ARG A 201 8.69 14.61 -9.34
CA ARG A 201 8.48 14.14 -10.72
C ARG A 201 7.09 14.47 -11.30
N ILE A 202 6.13 14.81 -10.45
CA ILE A 202 4.73 15.04 -10.82
C ILE A 202 4.34 16.52 -10.61
N ALA A 203 5.18 17.30 -9.91
CA ALA A 203 4.93 18.69 -9.56
C ALA A 203 5.48 19.71 -10.62
N ASP A 204 6.34 19.26 -11.54
CA ASP A 204 6.88 20.04 -12.68
C ASP A 204 6.06 19.80 -13.95
#